data_0bcb4943ef152c887bd36a196b64689f
#
_entry.id   0bcb4943ef152c887bd36a196b64689f
#
_cell.length_a   1.000
_cell.length_b   1.000
_cell.length_c   1.000
_cell.angle_alpha   90.00
_cell.angle_beta   90.00
_cell.angle_gamma   90.00
#
_symmetry.space_group_name_H-M   'P 1'
#
loop_
_entity.id
_entity.type
_entity.pdbx_description
1 polymer ?
#
loop_
_entity_poly.entity_id
_entity_poly.type
_entity_poly.pdbx_seq_one_letter_code
_entity_poly.pdbx_strand_id
1 'polypeptide(L)'
;MTRVPLAGAVLTAIAALAIAACGKAAPDSSTSQSSAAPSASNTLSPTTPAATGEAGKVTWATYRDVGTIDPIQAFDCPENTAITTLCDSLQRQAPDGTIGPGLATLTHPNDTTLVITLKDGPTFWDGRPVTADDVLFSLQRAADPKAGGFYAAVFSRVASMKKTSDTVVTVTLKQPDFWLDGELSQMPGVVVEKAFGESKGRKLGTPQGGLMCSGPYKVGSWKAGSTLNVVRNDSYWDASHKAKVAEIDFRGVPDDASMTSGFLTGGIDGSYPQGLSTIDQLKAAKDKVTVSEGPSFASDAIVISNLKGALGDVRVRQALSLAIDRKAYIQNVYHGDAQLPRTLANPGTWGYGRDVFQANWDARPDPTQDVAKAKGLVQQAGAAGKTITLGMTSEVQQLNTAANAVRSAGEAIGLTVKFKAVSAQNFINFFTDPKARVGIDGFPTVNYPDYADPAAFYNTVVMPDGSQNYDAYDDPQTTKAMNAARSTADPAQRAKLVAQAGDRIMQQLPWIPMAAINTVLITSSKLTGAPASFAYMGGPWANLLGSTGAGN
;
A
#
# COMPACT_ATOMS: atom_id res chain seq x y z
N MET A 1 -29.68 54.39 20.43
CA MET A 1 -29.67 55.06 21.75
C MET A 1 -28.65 54.32 22.61
N THR A 2 -27.66 55.00 22.84
CA THR A 2 -26.71 55.39 23.94
C THR A 2 -25.67 54.32 24.26
N ARG A 3 -24.42 54.46 23.76
CA ARG A 3 -23.17 55.08 24.35
C ARG A 3 -22.66 54.39 25.61
N VAL A 4 -21.54 53.64 25.57
CA VAL A 4 -20.11 53.93 25.90
C VAL A 4 -19.88 54.87 27.12
N PRO A 5 -18.79 54.86 27.92
CA PRO A 5 -17.52 54.10 28.00
C PRO A 5 -16.92 53.94 29.45
N LEU A 6 -15.64 53.54 29.52
CA LEU A 6 -14.44 53.94 30.33
C LEU A 6 -13.75 52.74 30.93
N ALA A 7 -12.55 52.40 30.62
CA ALA A 7 -11.18 52.94 30.75
C ALA A 7 -10.64 52.85 32.18
N GLY A 8 -9.52 52.18 32.35
CA GLY A 8 -8.69 52.18 33.57
C GLY A 8 -7.36 51.48 33.34
N ALA A 9 -6.32 52.23 33.04
CA ALA A 9 -4.93 51.82 32.93
C ALA A 9 -4.17 52.17 34.24
N VAL A 10 -3.23 51.35 34.67
CA VAL A 10 -2.08 51.70 35.55
C VAL A 10 -1.01 50.64 35.29
N LEU A 11 0.05 50.89 34.63
CA LEU A 11 1.34 51.52 34.81
C LEU A 11 2.26 50.90 35.89
N THR A 12 3.38 50.35 35.37
CA THR A 12 4.80 50.38 35.79
C THR A 12 5.30 49.72 37.06
N ALA A 13 6.34 48.88 36.89
CA ALA A 13 7.66 49.22 37.42
C ALA A 13 8.76 48.28 36.88
N ILE A 14 9.79 48.92 36.39
CA ILE A 14 11.10 48.42 35.94
C ILE A 14 12.00 48.24 37.17
N ALA A 15 12.83 47.19 37.23
CA ALA A 15 14.08 47.23 37.98
C ALA A 15 15.14 46.39 37.25
N ALA A 16 16.08 47.07 36.66
CA ALA A 16 17.35 46.55 36.17
C ALA A 16 18.38 46.56 37.31
N LEU A 17 19.18 45.51 37.41
CA LEU A 17 20.48 45.59 38.10
C LEU A 17 21.51 44.79 37.29
N ALA A 18 22.46 45.53 36.75
CA ALA A 18 23.70 45.04 36.19
C ALA A 18 24.79 45.07 37.27
N ILE A 19 25.60 44.03 37.37
CA ILE A 19 26.94 44.10 37.90
C ILE A 19 27.89 43.27 37.08
N ALA A 20 28.92 43.90 36.55
CA ALA A 20 30.05 43.34 35.83
C ALA A 20 31.15 42.90 36.79
N ALA A 21 31.89 41.86 36.46
CA ALA A 21 33.30 41.75 36.84
C ALA A 21 34.05 40.77 35.90
N CYS A 22 35.20 41.22 35.46
CA CYS A 22 36.18 40.69 34.55
C CYS A 22 36.88 39.41 35.02
N GLY A 23 37.27 38.53 34.07
CA GLY A 23 38.32 37.52 34.28
C GLY A 23 38.76 36.91 32.95
N LYS A 24 39.96 37.26 32.49
CA LYS A 24 40.64 36.77 31.29
C LYS A 24 41.10 35.31 31.46
N ALA A 25 40.94 34.47 30.44
CA ALA A 25 41.99 33.65 29.82
C ALA A 25 41.39 32.80 28.69
N ALA A 26 41.91 32.90 27.51
CA ALA A 26 41.87 31.88 26.44
C ALA A 26 43.28 31.23 26.39
N PRO A 27 43.56 30.17 25.63
CA PRO A 27 42.70 29.34 24.77
C PRO A 27 42.88 27.82 25.02
N ASP A 28 41.96 27.02 24.64
CA ASP A 28 42.30 25.73 24.04
C ASP A 28 41.16 25.22 23.15
N SER A 29 41.52 25.05 21.90
CA SER A 29 40.73 24.43 20.84
C SER A 29 40.59 22.93 21.10
N SER A 30 39.41 22.48 21.51
CA SER A 30 39.01 21.10 21.33
C SER A 30 37.77 21.07 20.48
N THR A 31 37.97 20.73 19.20
CA THR A 31 36.96 20.29 18.26
C THR A 31 36.19 19.12 18.85
N SER A 32 35.05 19.39 19.43
CA SER A 32 34.06 18.36 19.74
C SER A 32 33.45 17.90 18.40
N GLN A 33 34.06 16.88 17.81
CA GLN A 33 33.36 16.04 16.84
C GLN A 33 32.15 15.45 17.57
N SER A 34 30.98 16.01 17.29
CA SER A 34 29.72 15.36 17.56
C SER A 34 29.69 14.10 16.66
N SER A 35 30.13 12.99 17.22
CA SER A 35 29.87 11.68 16.64
C SER A 35 28.37 11.48 16.71
N ALA A 36 27.70 11.72 15.58
CA ALA A 36 26.35 11.22 15.37
C ALA A 36 26.41 9.71 15.65
N ALA A 37 25.71 9.27 16.69
CA ALA A 37 25.50 7.86 16.95
C ALA A 37 24.96 7.23 15.65
N PRO A 38 25.47 6.06 15.25
CA PRO A 38 24.88 5.35 14.11
C PRO A 38 23.41 5.12 14.45
N SER A 39 22.51 5.62 13.59
CA SER A 39 21.10 5.27 13.64
C SER A 39 21.06 3.75 13.68
N ALA A 40 20.55 3.18 14.76
CA ALA A 40 20.24 1.77 14.80
C ALA A 40 19.37 1.49 13.58
N SER A 41 19.85 0.65 12.66
CA SER A 41 19.03 0.14 11.58
C SER A 41 17.94 -0.68 12.25
N ASN A 42 16.77 -0.07 12.48
CA ASN A 42 15.58 -0.79 12.87
C ASN A 42 15.28 -1.73 11.70
N THR A 43 15.69 -2.97 11.85
CA THR A 43 15.31 -4.04 10.92
C THR A 43 13.80 -4.19 11.06
N LEU A 44 13.07 -3.72 10.04
CA LEU A 44 11.62 -3.82 10.01
C LEU A 44 11.22 -5.29 10.11
N SER A 45 10.42 -5.65 11.11
CA SER A 45 9.91 -7.01 11.28
C SER A 45 8.54 -7.15 10.60
N PRO A 46 8.32 -8.13 9.74
CA PRO A 46 7.00 -8.38 9.16
C PRO A 46 5.99 -8.96 10.17
N THR A 47 6.45 -9.40 11.33
CA THR A 47 5.63 -10.07 12.35
C THR A 47 5.70 -9.36 13.68
N THR A 48 4.64 -9.45 14.45
CA THR A 48 4.58 -9.10 15.86
C THR A 48 4.72 -10.38 16.72
N PRO A 49 4.92 -10.27 18.04
CA PRO A 49 4.93 -11.45 18.93
C PRO A 49 3.66 -12.29 18.74
N ALA A 50 3.81 -13.61 18.74
CA ALA A 50 2.68 -14.53 18.55
C ALA A 50 1.63 -14.35 19.67
N ALA A 51 0.36 -14.37 19.31
CA ALA A 51 -0.73 -14.33 20.28
C ALA A 51 -0.78 -15.63 21.11
N THR A 52 -0.86 -15.51 22.43
CA THR A 52 -0.86 -16.62 23.38
C THR A 52 -2.24 -17.06 23.82
N GLY A 53 -3.26 -16.20 23.63
CA GLY A 53 -4.63 -16.48 24.05
C GLY A 53 -5.68 -16.02 23.05
N GLU A 54 -6.92 -16.40 23.34
CA GLU A 54 -8.09 -15.94 22.61
C GLU A 54 -8.47 -14.51 23.02
N ALA A 55 -9.21 -13.82 22.14
CA ALA A 55 -9.85 -12.54 22.44
C ALA A 55 -11.34 -12.62 22.07
N GLY A 56 -12.15 -11.84 22.77
CA GLY A 56 -13.58 -11.75 22.49
C GLY A 56 -13.86 -10.94 21.24
N LYS A 57 -14.55 -9.83 21.39
CA LYS A 57 -14.87 -8.90 20.31
C LYS A 57 -13.77 -7.85 20.14
N VAL A 58 -13.40 -7.58 18.89
CA VAL A 58 -12.39 -6.60 18.50
C VAL A 58 -13.01 -5.59 17.53
N THR A 59 -12.78 -4.30 17.74
CA THR A 59 -13.12 -3.24 16.80
C THR A 59 -11.89 -2.92 15.94
N TRP A 60 -11.98 -3.17 14.62
CA TRP A 60 -10.92 -2.88 13.65
C TRP A 60 -11.28 -1.66 12.82
N ALA A 61 -10.49 -0.60 12.93
CA ALA A 61 -10.74 0.63 12.19
C ALA A 61 -10.11 0.55 10.78
N THR A 62 -10.87 1.06 9.82
CA THR A 62 -10.42 1.33 8.44
C THR A 62 -10.65 2.81 8.14
N TYR A 63 -9.94 3.41 7.18
CA TYR A 63 -10.09 4.85 6.89
C TYR A 63 -11.43 5.22 6.22
N ARG A 64 -12.20 4.24 5.75
CA ARG A 64 -13.59 4.34 5.30
C ARG A 64 -14.32 3.02 5.53
N ASP A 65 -15.62 3.04 5.41
CA ASP A 65 -16.43 1.81 5.51
C ASP A 65 -16.07 0.79 4.43
N VAL A 66 -16.24 -0.49 4.75
CA VAL A 66 -16.18 -1.58 3.78
C VAL A 66 -17.36 -1.46 2.82
N GLY A 67 -17.08 -1.15 1.57
CA GLY A 67 -18.11 -0.90 0.55
C GLY A 67 -18.64 -2.18 -0.10
N THR A 68 -17.80 -3.19 -0.22
CA THR A 68 -18.12 -4.50 -0.81
C THR A 68 -17.28 -5.60 -0.19
N ILE A 69 -17.80 -6.82 -0.18
CA ILE A 69 -17.03 -8.04 0.12
C ILE A 69 -17.05 -9.00 -1.09
N ASP A 70 -17.33 -8.48 -2.28
CA ASP A 70 -17.16 -9.20 -3.53
C ASP A 70 -15.70 -9.14 -3.98
N PRO A 71 -14.96 -10.27 -4.03
CA PRO A 71 -13.54 -10.26 -4.34
C PRO A 71 -13.17 -9.57 -5.65
N ILE A 72 -14.00 -9.71 -6.70
CA ILE A 72 -13.67 -9.10 -8.00
C ILE A 72 -13.89 -7.58 -8.03
N GLN A 73 -14.64 -7.02 -7.06
CA GLN A 73 -14.91 -5.59 -6.94
C GLN A 73 -14.09 -4.92 -5.81
N ALA A 74 -13.32 -5.70 -5.08
CA ALA A 74 -12.45 -5.23 -4.01
C ALA A 74 -11.06 -4.92 -4.56
N PHE A 75 -10.59 -3.68 -4.45
CA PHE A 75 -9.26 -3.27 -4.93
C PHE A 75 -8.49 -2.43 -3.90
N ASP A 76 -9.09 -2.15 -2.74
CA ASP A 76 -8.55 -1.20 -1.78
C ASP A 76 -8.52 -1.78 -0.36
N CYS A 77 -7.74 -1.17 0.53
CA CYS A 77 -7.45 -1.68 1.87
C CYS A 77 -8.68 -2.07 2.69
N PRO A 78 -9.75 -1.27 2.80
CA PRO A 78 -10.90 -1.64 3.64
C PRO A 78 -11.56 -2.96 3.23
N GLU A 79 -11.79 -3.12 1.91
CA GLU A 79 -12.40 -4.33 1.35
C GLU A 79 -11.48 -5.53 1.51
N ASN A 80 -10.21 -5.39 1.07
CA ASN A 80 -9.25 -6.47 1.07
C ASN A 80 -8.96 -6.95 2.50
N THR A 81 -8.81 -6.04 3.46
CA THR A 81 -8.63 -6.37 4.88
C THR A 81 -9.78 -7.21 5.43
N ALA A 82 -11.02 -6.91 5.03
CA ALA A 82 -12.18 -7.68 5.45
C ALA A 82 -12.28 -9.04 4.71
N ILE A 83 -12.09 -9.05 3.38
CA ILE A 83 -12.23 -10.27 2.57
C ILE A 83 -11.21 -11.33 2.95
N THR A 84 -9.97 -10.95 3.28
CA THR A 84 -8.93 -11.90 3.73
C THR A 84 -9.26 -12.59 5.05
N THR A 85 -10.24 -12.08 5.83
CA THR A 85 -10.80 -12.79 6.98
C THR A 85 -11.90 -13.77 6.59
N LEU A 86 -12.61 -13.49 5.52
CA LEU A 86 -13.81 -14.20 5.09
C LEU A 86 -13.53 -15.32 4.10
N CYS A 87 -12.52 -15.16 3.27
CA CYS A 87 -12.27 -16.04 2.13
C CYS A 87 -10.81 -16.50 2.08
N ASP A 88 -10.60 -17.72 1.58
CA ASP A 88 -9.28 -18.19 1.18
C ASP A 88 -9.07 -17.98 -0.33
N SER A 89 -7.83 -17.72 -0.71
CA SER A 89 -7.36 -17.69 -2.09
C SER A 89 -6.64 -19.00 -2.47
N LEU A 90 -6.45 -19.21 -3.78
CA LEU A 90 -5.76 -20.39 -4.30
C LEU A 90 -4.32 -20.49 -3.82
N GLN A 91 -3.61 -19.37 -3.79
CA GLN A 91 -2.31 -19.22 -3.14
C GLN A 91 -2.46 -18.35 -1.90
N ARG A 92 -1.47 -18.36 -1.01
CA ARG A 92 -1.48 -17.57 0.23
C ARG A 92 -0.19 -16.77 0.35
N GLN A 93 -0.31 -15.48 0.61
CA GLN A 93 0.84 -14.63 0.89
C GLN A 93 1.14 -14.64 2.40
N ALA A 94 2.38 -14.92 2.75
CA ALA A 94 2.87 -14.88 4.13
C ALA A 94 3.24 -13.43 4.54
N PRO A 95 3.35 -13.13 5.86
CA PRO A 95 3.73 -11.81 6.34
C PRO A 95 5.04 -11.26 5.77
N ASP A 96 5.97 -12.12 5.43
CA ASP A 96 7.24 -11.73 4.80
C ASP A 96 7.15 -11.52 3.29
N GLY A 97 5.96 -11.63 2.69
CA GLY A 97 5.71 -11.47 1.26
C GLY A 97 5.92 -12.72 0.42
N THR A 98 6.41 -13.83 1.00
CA THR A 98 6.52 -15.08 0.25
C THR A 98 5.13 -15.65 -0.07
N ILE A 99 5.00 -16.31 -1.22
CA ILE A 99 3.75 -16.91 -1.68
C ILE A 99 3.88 -18.42 -1.68
N GLY A 100 2.86 -19.08 -1.14
CA GLY A 100 2.78 -20.52 -1.06
C GLY A 100 1.35 -21.03 -1.22
N PRO A 101 1.13 -22.37 -1.13
CA PRO A 101 -0.18 -22.96 -1.33
C PRO A 101 -1.24 -22.49 -0.32
N GLY A 102 -2.33 -21.90 -0.82
CA GLY A 102 -3.57 -21.60 -0.09
C GLY A 102 -4.55 -22.78 -0.18
N LEU A 103 -5.67 -22.60 -0.90
CA LEU A 103 -6.61 -23.68 -1.22
C LEU A 103 -6.02 -24.72 -2.17
N ALA A 104 -5.01 -24.36 -2.97
CA ALA A 104 -4.46 -25.21 -4.03
C ALA A 104 -2.94 -25.18 -4.07
N THR A 105 -2.37 -26.18 -4.75
CA THR A 105 -1.01 -26.16 -5.26
C THR A 105 -1.02 -25.81 -6.75
N LEU A 106 -0.03 -25.04 -7.18
CA LEU A 106 0.16 -24.66 -8.59
C LEU A 106 1.36 -25.41 -9.17
N THR A 107 1.23 -25.93 -10.39
CA THR A 107 2.33 -26.54 -11.13
C THR A 107 2.29 -26.14 -12.59
N HIS A 108 3.48 -26.03 -13.21
CA HIS A 108 3.65 -25.72 -14.62
C HIS A 108 4.28 -26.92 -15.34
N PRO A 109 3.48 -27.84 -15.92
CA PRO A 109 4.02 -28.96 -16.73
C PRO A 109 4.85 -28.49 -17.92
N ASN A 110 4.55 -27.29 -18.41
CA ASN A 110 5.30 -26.53 -19.40
C ASN A 110 4.97 -25.03 -19.24
N ASP A 111 5.69 -24.16 -19.92
CA ASP A 111 5.60 -22.71 -19.77
C ASP A 111 4.22 -22.10 -20.11
N THR A 112 3.37 -22.82 -20.83
CA THR A 112 2.03 -22.33 -21.26
C THR A 112 0.88 -23.10 -20.62
N THR A 113 1.14 -23.92 -19.62
CA THR A 113 0.12 -24.66 -18.88
C THR A 113 0.31 -24.49 -17.38
N LEU A 114 -0.72 -23.95 -16.73
CA LEU A 114 -0.82 -23.91 -15.27
C LEU A 114 -1.87 -24.91 -14.81
N VAL A 115 -1.50 -25.81 -13.92
CA VAL A 115 -2.39 -26.79 -13.29
C VAL A 115 -2.62 -26.38 -11.84
N ILE A 116 -3.87 -26.15 -11.49
CA ILE A 116 -4.35 -25.79 -10.16
C ILE A 116 -4.96 -27.04 -9.54
N THR A 117 -4.33 -27.59 -8.51
CA THR A 117 -4.81 -28.78 -7.81
C THR A 117 -5.27 -28.41 -6.40
N LEU A 118 -6.56 -28.54 -6.12
CA LEU A 118 -7.13 -28.30 -4.81
C LEU A 118 -6.53 -29.26 -3.76
N LYS A 119 -6.31 -28.75 -2.56
CA LYS A 119 -5.97 -29.57 -1.39
C LYS A 119 -7.17 -30.43 -0.96
N ASP A 120 -6.90 -31.49 -0.24
CA ASP A 120 -7.95 -32.22 0.46
C ASP A 120 -8.43 -31.42 1.69
N GLY A 121 -9.73 -31.39 1.89
CA GLY A 121 -10.35 -30.87 3.10
C GLY A 121 -10.95 -29.45 3.06
N PRO A 122 -10.61 -28.52 2.15
CA PRO A 122 -11.27 -27.22 2.12
C PRO A 122 -12.79 -27.33 2.01
N THR A 123 -13.50 -26.61 2.92
CA THR A 123 -14.96 -26.54 2.91
C THR A 123 -15.43 -25.08 2.99
N PHE A 124 -16.57 -24.80 2.40
CA PHE A 124 -17.30 -23.55 2.60
C PHE A 124 -17.92 -23.50 4.00
N TRP A 125 -18.42 -22.34 4.40
CA TRP A 125 -19.00 -22.11 5.74
C TRP A 125 -20.19 -23.01 6.08
N ASP A 126 -20.87 -23.55 5.07
CA ASP A 126 -21.97 -24.49 5.22
C ASP A 126 -21.54 -25.96 5.24
N GLY A 127 -20.23 -26.22 5.17
CA GLY A 127 -19.65 -27.54 5.22
C GLY A 127 -19.54 -28.25 3.87
N ARG A 128 -20.04 -27.67 2.78
CA ARG A 128 -19.84 -28.23 1.43
C ARG A 128 -18.37 -28.15 1.01
N PRO A 129 -17.82 -29.16 0.31
CA PRO A 129 -16.44 -29.12 -0.15
C PRO A 129 -16.25 -28.05 -1.23
N VAL A 130 -15.06 -27.42 -1.24
CA VAL A 130 -14.61 -26.58 -2.34
C VAL A 130 -14.24 -27.47 -3.51
N THR A 131 -14.74 -27.19 -4.70
CA THR A 131 -14.56 -28.02 -5.90
C THR A 131 -13.89 -27.25 -7.03
N ALA A 132 -13.42 -27.97 -8.06
CA ALA A 132 -12.90 -27.36 -9.28
C ALA A 132 -13.95 -26.53 -10.04
N ASP A 133 -15.25 -26.81 -9.87
CA ASP A 133 -16.33 -25.99 -10.43
C ASP A 133 -16.39 -24.60 -9.78
N ASP A 134 -16.15 -24.51 -8.47
CA ASP A 134 -16.12 -23.24 -7.73
C ASP A 134 -14.89 -22.43 -8.12
N VAL A 135 -13.73 -23.09 -8.25
CA VAL A 135 -12.49 -22.46 -8.73
C VAL A 135 -12.70 -21.89 -10.14
N LEU A 136 -13.21 -22.73 -11.06
CA LEU A 136 -13.44 -22.33 -12.44
C LEU A 136 -14.42 -21.15 -12.55
N PHE A 137 -15.51 -21.19 -11.79
CA PHE A 137 -16.50 -20.11 -11.70
C PHE A 137 -15.84 -18.80 -11.22
N SER A 138 -15.06 -18.85 -10.14
CA SER A 138 -14.41 -17.67 -9.54
C SER A 138 -13.40 -17.04 -10.50
N LEU A 139 -12.54 -17.86 -11.12
CA LEU A 139 -11.53 -17.38 -12.08
C LEU A 139 -12.17 -16.85 -13.37
N GLN A 140 -13.20 -17.51 -13.90
CA GLN A 140 -13.91 -17.03 -15.09
C GLN A 140 -14.63 -15.71 -14.81
N ARG A 141 -15.21 -15.56 -13.61
CA ARG A 141 -15.85 -14.32 -13.18
C ARG A 141 -14.84 -13.19 -13.04
N ALA A 142 -13.66 -13.45 -12.47
CA ALA A 142 -12.58 -12.46 -12.34
C ALA A 142 -12.02 -12.05 -13.72
N ALA A 143 -11.97 -12.98 -14.67
CA ALA A 143 -11.48 -12.76 -16.03
C ALA A 143 -12.51 -12.09 -16.96
N ASP A 144 -13.80 -12.05 -16.61
CA ASP A 144 -14.85 -11.47 -17.46
C ASP A 144 -14.96 -9.94 -17.27
N PRO A 145 -14.60 -9.11 -18.25
CA PRO A 145 -14.74 -7.67 -18.16
C PRO A 145 -16.19 -7.19 -18.00
N LYS A 146 -17.18 -8.03 -18.33
CA LYS A 146 -18.62 -7.74 -18.18
C LYS A 146 -19.10 -7.96 -16.74
N ALA A 147 -18.33 -8.68 -15.91
CA ALA A 147 -18.67 -8.89 -14.51
C ALA A 147 -18.52 -7.62 -13.66
N GLY A 148 -17.87 -6.57 -14.20
CA GLY A 148 -17.69 -5.28 -13.52
C GLY A 148 -16.61 -5.29 -12.43
N GLY A 149 -15.69 -6.26 -12.49
CA GLY A 149 -14.53 -6.34 -11.59
C GLY A 149 -13.29 -5.62 -12.12
N PHE A 150 -12.25 -5.57 -11.31
CA PHE A 150 -10.99 -4.87 -11.61
C PHE A 150 -9.91 -5.76 -12.22
N TYR A 151 -10.09 -7.09 -12.26
CA TYR A 151 -9.01 -8.05 -12.47
C TYR A 151 -8.97 -8.72 -13.84
N ALA A 152 -9.84 -8.34 -14.79
CA ALA A 152 -9.87 -8.97 -16.12
C ALA A 152 -8.52 -8.90 -16.86
N ALA A 153 -7.74 -7.83 -16.66
CA ALA A 153 -6.42 -7.66 -17.27
C ALA A 153 -5.37 -8.67 -16.76
N VAL A 154 -5.50 -9.16 -15.53
CA VAL A 154 -4.64 -10.22 -14.96
C VAL A 154 -4.64 -11.46 -15.83
N PHE A 155 -5.81 -11.79 -16.40
CA PHE A 155 -6.02 -12.97 -17.24
C PHE A 155 -5.77 -12.72 -18.74
N SER A 156 -5.14 -11.62 -19.12
CA SER A 156 -4.91 -11.24 -20.53
C SER A 156 -4.15 -12.30 -21.35
N ARG A 157 -3.23 -13.04 -20.72
CA ARG A 157 -2.46 -14.12 -21.33
C ARG A 157 -3.17 -15.49 -21.26
N VAL A 158 -4.31 -15.59 -20.62
CA VAL A 158 -5.08 -16.84 -20.56
C VAL A 158 -5.79 -17.09 -21.90
N ALA A 159 -5.61 -18.29 -22.43
CA ALA A 159 -6.33 -18.76 -23.63
C ALA A 159 -7.61 -19.52 -23.25
N SER A 160 -7.53 -20.36 -22.22
CA SER A 160 -8.69 -21.12 -21.73
C SER A 160 -8.48 -21.62 -20.30
N MET A 161 -9.58 -21.83 -19.58
CA MET A 161 -9.63 -22.49 -18.27
C MET A 161 -10.63 -23.65 -18.34
N LYS A 162 -10.25 -24.82 -17.87
CA LYS A 162 -11.09 -26.03 -17.92
C LYS A 162 -10.98 -26.83 -16.64
N LYS A 163 -12.09 -27.33 -16.15
CA LYS A 163 -12.12 -28.40 -15.15
C LYS A 163 -11.55 -29.66 -15.78
N THR A 164 -10.54 -30.25 -15.17
CA THR A 164 -9.89 -31.49 -15.64
C THR A 164 -10.29 -32.70 -14.77
N SER A 165 -10.56 -32.45 -13.48
CA SER A 165 -11.20 -33.39 -12.54
C SER A 165 -11.99 -32.62 -11.50
N ASP A 166 -12.59 -33.31 -10.52
CA ASP A 166 -13.34 -32.63 -9.44
C ASP A 166 -12.47 -31.74 -8.53
N THR A 167 -11.15 -31.93 -8.57
CA THR A 167 -10.18 -31.18 -7.77
C THR A 167 -9.15 -30.43 -8.62
N VAL A 168 -9.22 -30.50 -9.96
CA VAL A 168 -8.18 -29.93 -10.83
C VAL A 168 -8.78 -29.00 -11.89
N VAL A 169 -8.23 -27.79 -11.97
CA VAL A 169 -8.46 -26.84 -13.06
C VAL A 169 -7.16 -26.68 -13.85
N THR A 170 -7.24 -26.80 -15.17
CA THR A 170 -6.12 -26.53 -16.08
C THR A 170 -6.33 -25.21 -16.79
N VAL A 171 -5.36 -24.32 -16.68
CA VAL A 171 -5.30 -23.02 -17.38
C VAL A 171 -4.31 -23.16 -18.53
N THR A 172 -4.75 -22.90 -19.74
CA THR A 172 -3.87 -22.81 -20.92
C THR A 172 -3.57 -21.35 -21.20
N LEU A 173 -2.32 -21.02 -21.39
CA LEU A 173 -1.84 -19.67 -21.65
C LEU A 173 -1.53 -19.48 -23.14
N LYS A 174 -1.74 -18.28 -23.67
CA LYS A 174 -1.34 -17.85 -25.03
C LYS A 174 0.18 -17.74 -25.17
N GLN A 175 0.84 -17.40 -24.05
CA GLN A 175 2.29 -17.26 -23.88
C GLN A 175 2.61 -17.41 -22.39
N PRO A 176 3.86 -17.70 -22.01
CA PRO A 176 4.23 -17.90 -20.60
C PRO A 176 3.85 -16.71 -19.71
N ASP A 177 3.34 -17.01 -18.50
CA ASP A 177 2.90 -16.01 -17.53
C ASP A 177 3.13 -16.49 -16.09
N PHE A 178 4.32 -16.24 -15.57
CA PHE A 178 4.69 -16.62 -14.19
C PHE A 178 4.28 -15.57 -13.15
N TRP A 179 3.69 -14.44 -13.56
CA TRP A 179 3.09 -13.50 -12.62
C TRP A 179 1.70 -13.95 -12.15
N LEU A 180 1.01 -14.75 -12.97
CA LEU A 180 -0.32 -15.27 -12.62
C LEU A 180 -0.31 -16.01 -11.27
N ASP A 181 0.77 -16.71 -10.93
CA ASP A 181 0.91 -17.41 -9.65
C ASP A 181 0.80 -16.45 -8.45
N GLY A 182 1.43 -15.27 -8.55
CA GLY A 182 1.34 -14.21 -7.56
C GLY A 182 -0.06 -13.61 -7.46
N GLU A 183 -0.67 -13.33 -8.59
CA GLU A 183 -2.03 -12.80 -8.68
C GLU A 183 -3.07 -13.73 -8.01
N LEU A 184 -2.87 -15.06 -8.12
CA LEU A 184 -3.76 -16.04 -7.51
C LEU A 184 -3.62 -16.14 -5.98
N SER A 185 -2.72 -15.39 -5.37
CA SER A 185 -2.66 -15.20 -3.91
C SER A 185 -3.52 -14.02 -3.43
N GLN A 186 -4.06 -13.24 -4.35
CA GLN A 186 -4.82 -12.02 -4.09
C GLN A 186 -6.30 -12.20 -4.48
N MET A 187 -7.04 -11.11 -4.54
CA MET A 187 -8.48 -11.10 -4.87
C MET A 187 -8.85 -11.91 -6.13
N PRO A 188 -8.06 -11.90 -7.22
CA PRO A 188 -8.33 -12.74 -8.40
C PRO A 188 -8.33 -14.25 -8.13
N GLY A 189 -7.58 -14.68 -7.10
CA GLY A 189 -7.48 -16.09 -6.70
C GLY A 189 -8.45 -16.51 -5.60
N VAL A 190 -9.27 -15.61 -5.08
CA VAL A 190 -10.28 -15.93 -4.06
C VAL A 190 -11.39 -16.80 -4.65
N VAL A 191 -11.73 -17.89 -3.92
CA VAL A 191 -12.76 -18.83 -4.37
C VAL A 191 -14.07 -18.60 -3.60
N VAL A 192 -15.14 -18.32 -4.35
CA VAL A 192 -16.51 -18.22 -3.83
C VAL A 192 -17.33 -19.43 -4.29
N GLU A 193 -18.31 -19.82 -3.52
CA GLU A 193 -19.18 -20.94 -3.84
C GLU A 193 -20.04 -20.61 -5.07
N LYS A 194 -19.95 -21.47 -6.10
CA LYS A 194 -20.55 -21.25 -7.42
C LYS A 194 -22.06 -21.06 -7.36
N ALA A 195 -22.78 -22.00 -6.75
CA ALA A 195 -24.25 -21.95 -6.74
C ALA A 195 -24.76 -20.73 -5.98
N PHE A 196 -24.08 -20.34 -4.89
CA PHE A 196 -24.38 -19.11 -4.17
C PHE A 196 -24.11 -17.88 -5.06
N GLY A 197 -22.92 -17.80 -5.68
CA GLY A 197 -22.53 -16.70 -6.56
C GLY A 197 -23.49 -16.52 -7.73
N GLU A 198 -23.87 -17.62 -8.41
CA GLU A 198 -24.85 -17.62 -9.50
C GLU A 198 -26.23 -17.14 -9.01
N SER A 199 -26.68 -17.59 -7.82
CA SER A 199 -27.97 -17.19 -7.24
C SER A 199 -28.06 -15.71 -6.88
N LYS A 200 -26.92 -15.08 -6.53
CA LYS A 200 -26.85 -13.67 -6.13
C LYS A 200 -26.54 -12.73 -7.30
N GLY A 201 -25.84 -13.21 -8.32
CA GLY A 201 -25.45 -12.41 -9.46
C GLY A 201 -24.75 -11.11 -9.05
N ARG A 202 -25.25 -9.97 -9.50
CA ARG A 202 -24.69 -8.64 -9.17
C ARG A 202 -24.86 -8.21 -7.70
N LYS A 203 -25.65 -8.93 -6.90
CA LYS A 203 -25.81 -8.65 -5.47
C LYS A 203 -24.76 -9.37 -4.61
N LEU A 204 -23.95 -10.26 -5.20
CA LEU A 204 -22.89 -10.93 -4.46
C LEU A 204 -21.96 -9.89 -3.82
N GLY A 205 -21.60 -10.11 -2.56
CA GLY A 205 -20.71 -9.21 -1.80
C GLY A 205 -21.32 -7.87 -1.40
N THR A 206 -22.65 -7.68 -1.54
CA THR A 206 -23.37 -6.53 -1.00
C THR A 206 -24.08 -6.91 0.33
N PRO A 207 -24.49 -5.93 1.16
CA PRO A 207 -25.23 -6.21 2.38
C PRO A 207 -26.50 -7.07 2.19
N GLN A 208 -27.14 -6.97 1.00
CA GLN A 208 -28.36 -7.72 0.67
C GLN A 208 -28.06 -9.08 0.04
N GLY A 209 -26.93 -9.21 -0.63
CA GLY A 209 -26.52 -10.43 -1.34
C GLY A 209 -25.77 -11.39 -0.45
N GLY A 210 -24.94 -10.86 0.41
CA GLY A 210 -24.02 -11.66 1.24
C GLY A 210 -22.91 -12.33 0.44
N LEU A 211 -22.24 -13.26 1.09
CA LEU A 211 -21.11 -14.01 0.54
C LEU A 211 -21.17 -15.45 1.06
N MET A 212 -20.63 -16.39 0.32
CA MET A 212 -20.32 -17.75 0.74
C MET A 212 -18.89 -18.08 0.39
N CYS A 213 -18.06 -18.22 1.41
CA CYS A 213 -16.61 -18.46 1.28
C CYS A 213 -16.14 -19.58 2.24
N SER A 214 -14.83 -19.80 2.27
CA SER A 214 -14.18 -20.89 3.04
C SER A 214 -13.36 -20.39 4.23
N GLY A 215 -13.25 -19.09 4.45
CA GLY A 215 -12.30 -18.49 5.37
C GLY A 215 -12.58 -18.70 6.88
N PRO A 216 -11.64 -18.23 7.72
CA PRO A 216 -11.67 -18.42 9.17
C PRO A 216 -12.76 -17.61 9.90
N TYR A 217 -13.40 -16.67 9.23
CA TYR A 217 -14.56 -15.93 9.71
C TYR A 217 -15.72 -16.03 8.73
N LYS A 218 -16.93 -15.82 9.25
CA LYS A 218 -18.20 -15.73 8.50
C LYS A 218 -18.81 -14.36 8.71
N VAL A 219 -19.62 -13.89 7.76
CA VAL A 219 -20.40 -12.67 7.95
C VAL A 219 -21.42 -12.90 9.08
N GLY A 220 -21.29 -12.15 10.17
CA GLY A 220 -22.27 -12.11 11.27
C GLY A 220 -23.40 -11.15 10.94
N SER A 221 -23.08 -9.89 10.73
CA SER A 221 -24.04 -8.86 10.31
C SER A 221 -23.36 -7.76 9.50
N TRP A 222 -24.11 -7.09 8.64
CA TRP A 222 -23.59 -5.97 7.88
C TRP A 222 -24.59 -4.85 7.76
N LYS A 223 -24.27 -3.71 8.37
CA LYS A 223 -25.01 -2.45 8.26
C LYS A 223 -24.21 -1.51 7.37
N ALA A 224 -24.66 -1.31 6.13
CA ALA A 224 -24.01 -0.42 5.16
C ALA A 224 -23.79 0.98 5.75
N GLY A 225 -22.61 1.56 5.50
CA GLY A 225 -22.22 2.88 6.01
C GLY A 225 -22.00 2.92 7.54
N SER A 226 -21.77 1.77 8.19
CA SER A 226 -21.57 1.71 9.64
C SER A 226 -20.63 0.59 10.09
N THR A 227 -21.03 -0.67 9.96
CA THR A 227 -20.24 -1.78 10.52
C THR A 227 -20.46 -3.05 9.72
N LEU A 228 -19.35 -3.70 9.36
CA LEU A 228 -19.34 -5.11 8.96
C LEU A 228 -18.83 -5.92 10.17
N ASN A 229 -19.70 -6.73 10.76
CA ASN A 229 -19.33 -7.70 11.80
C ASN A 229 -19.03 -9.04 11.17
N VAL A 230 -17.91 -9.64 11.53
CA VAL A 230 -17.53 -10.99 11.17
C VAL A 230 -17.33 -11.84 12.43
N VAL A 231 -17.78 -13.09 12.40
CA VAL A 231 -17.75 -14.02 13.53
C VAL A 231 -16.86 -15.22 13.18
N ARG A 232 -16.15 -15.75 14.17
CA ARG A 232 -15.24 -16.89 14.00
C ARG A 232 -15.97 -18.09 13.39
N ASN A 233 -15.32 -18.73 12.44
CA ASN A 233 -15.73 -20.01 11.89
C ASN A 233 -15.08 -21.17 12.66
N ASP A 234 -15.75 -21.67 13.68
CA ASP A 234 -15.21 -22.77 14.50
C ASP A 234 -15.00 -24.07 13.70
N SER A 235 -15.68 -24.19 12.55
CA SER A 235 -15.54 -25.32 11.62
C SER A 235 -14.55 -25.03 10.49
N TYR A 236 -13.65 -24.05 10.65
CA TYR A 236 -12.66 -23.72 9.63
C TYR A 236 -11.80 -24.93 9.29
N TRP A 237 -11.68 -25.21 8.01
CA TRP A 237 -11.04 -26.40 7.47
C TRP A 237 -9.55 -26.54 7.80
N ASP A 238 -8.84 -25.39 7.87
CA ASP A 238 -7.41 -25.34 8.18
C ASP A 238 -7.18 -25.20 9.68
N ALA A 239 -7.06 -26.32 10.38
CA ALA A 239 -6.91 -26.35 11.82
C ALA A 239 -5.65 -25.61 12.34
N SER A 240 -4.61 -25.47 11.50
CA SER A 240 -3.36 -24.78 11.84
C SER A 240 -3.50 -23.25 11.80
N HIS A 241 -4.56 -22.74 11.15
CA HIS A 241 -4.84 -21.30 10.97
C HIS A 241 -6.17 -20.89 11.58
N LYS A 242 -6.64 -21.58 12.62
CA LYS A 242 -7.86 -21.17 13.32
C LYS A 242 -7.73 -19.80 13.95
N ALA A 243 -8.77 -18.98 13.80
CA ALA A 243 -8.84 -17.66 14.40
C ALA A 243 -8.92 -17.74 15.94
N LYS A 244 -8.28 -16.79 16.62
CA LYS A 244 -8.29 -16.66 18.08
C LYS A 244 -9.23 -15.57 18.59
N VAL A 245 -9.63 -14.64 17.72
CA VAL A 245 -10.61 -13.59 18.04
C VAL A 245 -12.00 -14.11 17.71
N ALA A 246 -12.97 -13.96 18.64
CA ALA A 246 -14.33 -14.46 18.44
C ALA A 246 -15.13 -13.63 17.43
N GLU A 247 -14.99 -12.31 17.45
CA GLU A 247 -15.70 -11.37 16.56
C GLU A 247 -14.81 -10.19 16.18
N ILE A 248 -14.96 -9.71 14.96
CA ILE A 248 -14.33 -8.46 14.51
C ILE A 248 -15.40 -7.54 13.92
N ASP A 249 -15.48 -6.32 14.43
CA ASP A 249 -16.27 -5.23 13.85
C ASP A 249 -15.36 -4.34 12.99
N PHE A 250 -15.52 -4.36 11.68
CA PHE A 250 -14.88 -3.37 10.79
C PHE A 250 -15.69 -2.08 10.77
N ARG A 251 -15.02 -0.95 11.05
CA ARG A 251 -15.64 0.39 11.09
C ARG A 251 -14.80 1.41 10.35
N GLY A 252 -15.46 2.23 9.52
CA GLY A 252 -14.83 3.38 8.89
C GLY A 252 -14.59 4.51 9.89
N VAL A 253 -13.34 4.96 10.00
CA VAL A 253 -12.93 6.11 10.84
C VAL A 253 -12.00 6.98 10.00
N PRO A 254 -12.53 7.93 9.23
CA PRO A 254 -11.75 8.69 8.25
C PRO A 254 -10.90 9.82 8.86
N ASP A 255 -11.17 10.21 10.10
CA ASP A 255 -10.51 11.33 10.77
C ASP A 255 -9.43 10.83 11.73
N ASP A 256 -8.19 11.34 11.59
CA ASP A 256 -7.02 10.94 12.38
C ASP A 256 -7.20 11.19 13.89
N ALA A 257 -7.81 12.31 14.27
CA ALA A 257 -8.03 12.63 15.67
C ALA A 257 -9.09 11.71 16.29
N SER A 258 -10.13 11.37 15.54
CA SER A 258 -11.15 10.39 15.92
C SER A 258 -10.56 8.99 16.07
N MET A 259 -9.69 8.57 15.14
CA MET A 259 -8.99 7.29 15.24
C MET A 259 -8.08 7.24 16.48
N THR A 260 -7.28 8.28 16.71
CA THR A 260 -6.40 8.40 17.89
C THR A 260 -7.20 8.37 19.18
N SER A 261 -8.26 9.16 19.28
CA SER A 261 -9.16 9.17 20.44
C SER A 261 -9.78 7.80 20.68
N GLY A 262 -10.21 7.12 19.60
CA GLY A 262 -10.76 5.76 19.67
C GLY A 262 -9.80 4.76 20.30
N PHE A 263 -8.51 4.79 19.91
CA PHE A 263 -7.47 3.97 20.53
C PHE A 263 -7.23 4.33 22.00
N LEU A 264 -7.10 5.62 22.31
CA LEU A 264 -6.79 6.08 23.67
C LEU A 264 -7.93 5.82 24.67
N THR A 265 -9.17 5.73 24.20
CA THR A 265 -10.36 5.44 25.00
C THR A 265 -10.79 3.97 24.97
N GLY A 266 -10.16 3.13 24.15
CA GLY A 266 -10.51 1.71 24.01
C GLY A 266 -11.75 1.45 23.16
N GLY A 267 -12.14 2.39 22.31
CA GLY A 267 -13.22 2.23 21.32
C GLY A 267 -12.78 1.59 20.02
N ILE A 268 -11.45 1.55 19.78
CA ILE A 268 -10.77 0.90 18.65
C ILE A 268 -9.67 0.00 19.22
N ASP A 269 -9.59 -1.24 18.72
CA ASP A 269 -8.64 -2.24 19.17
C ASP A 269 -7.51 -2.48 18.16
N GLY A 270 -7.71 -2.19 16.88
CA GLY A 270 -6.70 -2.38 15.85
C GLY A 270 -6.96 -1.59 14.57
N SER A 271 -5.88 -1.30 13.83
CA SER A 271 -5.92 -0.67 12.52
C SER A 271 -4.59 -0.82 11.77
N TYR A 272 -4.68 -0.79 10.44
CA TYR A 272 -3.58 -0.50 9.53
C TYR A 272 -3.80 0.88 8.89
N PRO A 273 -3.39 1.98 9.55
CA PRO A 273 -3.57 3.31 8.99
C PRO A 273 -2.62 3.56 7.81
N GLN A 274 -3.06 4.34 6.81
CA GLN A 274 -2.25 4.72 5.65
C GLN A 274 -1.53 6.07 5.81
N GLY A 275 -1.25 6.47 6.98
CA GLY A 275 -0.68 7.75 7.36
C GLY A 275 -1.54 8.35 8.46
N LEU A 276 -0.95 8.55 9.60
CA LEU A 276 -1.64 9.08 10.76
C LEU A 276 -0.84 10.25 11.30
N SER A 277 -1.32 11.46 11.06
CA SER A 277 -0.66 12.70 11.50
C SER A 277 -0.47 12.80 13.02
N THR A 278 -1.22 11.99 13.77
CA THR A 278 -1.23 11.94 15.24
C THR A 278 -0.47 10.74 15.83
N ILE A 279 0.34 10.04 15.02
CA ILE A 279 1.01 8.79 15.39
C ILE A 279 1.88 8.92 16.65
N ASP A 280 2.53 10.07 16.85
CA ASP A 280 3.38 10.32 18.02
C ASP A 280 2.61 10.27 19.35
N GLN A 281 1.32 10.65 19.34
CA GLN A 281 0.47 10.53 20.52
C GLN A 281 0.25 9.07 20.90
N LEU A 282 0.08 8.19 19.89
CA LEU A 282 -0.10 6.76 20.10
C LEU A 282 1.22 6.10 20.50
N LYS A 283 2.35 6.48 19.88
CA LYS A 283 3.70 6.02 20.29
C LYS A 283 4.04 6.38 21.74
N ALA A 284 3.48 7.49 22.26
CA ALA A 284 3.65 7.89 23.65
C ALA A 284 2.77 7.09 24.63
N ALA A 285 1.62 6.57 24.19
CA ALA A 285 0.61 5.88 25.02
C ALA A 285 0.83 4.35 25.10
N LYS A 286 2.05 3.91 25.44
CA LYS A 286 2.50 2.51 25.41
C LYS A 286 1.74 1.57 26.37
N ASP A 287 1.11 2.12 27.39
CA ASP A 287 0.22 1.40 28.32
C ASP A 287 -1.11 1.01 27.68
N LYS A 288 -1.55 1.72 26.65
CA LYS A 288 -2.83 1.53 25.97
C LYS A 288 -2.72 0.85 24.64
N VAL A 289 -1.71 1.20 23.85
CA VAL A 289 -1.54 0.72 22.47
C VAL A 289 -0.12 0.30 22.19
N THR A 290 0.03 -0.61 21.23
CA THR A 290 1.30 -0.98 20.61
C THR A 290 1.30 -0.49 19.18
N VAL A 291 2.32 0.29 18.81
CA VAL A 291 2.59 0.70 17.43
C VAL A 291 3.74 -0.15 16.92
N SER A 292 3.50 -0.90 15.85
CA SER A 292 4.50 -1.75 15.19
C SER A 292 4.70 -1.29 13.75
N GLU A 293 5.94 -1.27 13.31
CA GLU A 293 6.30 -0.90 11.95
C GLU A 293 6.98 -2.07 11.25
N GLY A 294 6.68 -2.24 9.97
CA GLY A 294 7.21 -3.33 9.19
C GLY A 294 7.27 -3.05 7.68
N PRO A 295 7.70 -4.04 6.89
CA PRO A 295 7.85 -3.88 5.45
C PRO A 295 6.52 -3.54 4.78
N SER A 296 6.56 -2.56 3.85
CA SER A 296 5.42 -2.12 3.07
C SER A 296 5.63 -2.36 1.58
N PHE A 297 4.53 -2.54 0.86
CA PHE A 297 4.55 -2.53 -0.61
C PHE A 297 4.34 -1.11 -1.15
N ALA A 298 3.85 -0.21 -0.30
CA ALA A 298 3.44 1.11 -0.70
C ALA A 298 4.64 2.05 -0.91
N SER A 299 4.58 2.79 -1.99
CA SER A 299 5.52 3.84 -2.37
C SER A 299 4.78 5.17 -2.49
N ASP A 300 5.33 6.21 -1.88
CA ASP A 300 4.88 7.58 -2.11
C ASP A 300 5.59 8.13 -3.34
N ALA A 301 4.82 8.67 -4.27
CA ALA A 301 5.34 9.15 -5.54
C ALA A 301 4.50 10.29 -6.14
N ILE A 302 5.09 10.99 -7.10
CA ILE A 302 4.40 11.91 -8.00
C ILE A 302 4.15 11.20 -9.31
N VAL A 303 2.90 10.99 -9.64
CA VAL A 303 2.45 10.50 -10.95
C VAL A 303 2.74 11.57 -11.99
N ILE A 304 3.33 11.19 -13.12
CA ILE A 304 3.37 12.04 -14.31
C ILE A 304 2.20 11.64 -15.20
N SER A 305 1.32 12.59 -15.52
CA SER A 305 0.11 12.33 -16.30
C SER A 305 0.06 13.09 -17.63
N ASN A 306 1.15 13.80 -17.97
CA ASN A 306 1.27 14.54 -19.22
C ASN A 306 2.74 14.65 -19.69
N LEU A 307 3.12 13.82 -20.65
CA LEU A 307 4.45 13.88 -21.31
C LEU A 307 4.50 14.86 -22.50
N LYS A 308 3.40 15.56 -22.83
CA LYS A 308 3.38 16.59 -23.88
C LYS A 308 3.81 17.95 -23.37
N GLY A 309 3.80 18.15 -22.03
CA GLY A 309 4.19 19.39 -21.36
C GLY A 309 5.67 19.48 -21.00
N ALA A 310 5.98 20.29 -19.99
CA ALA A 310 7.35 20.47 -19.51
C ALA A 310 7.97 19.15 -19.00
N LEU A 311 7.16 18.26 -18.42
CA LEU A 311 7.57 16.95 -17.92
C LEU A 311 7.82 15.90 -19.02
N GLY A 312 7.60 16.22 -20.30
CA GLY A 312 7.95 15.36 -21.43
C GLY A 312 9.45 15.14 -21.59
N ASP A 313 10.25 16.16 -21.29
CA ASP A 313 11.71 16.03 -21.29
C ASP A 313 12.17 15.33 -20.00
N VAL A 314 12.86 14.20 -20.15
CA VAL A 314 13.38 13.42 -19.02
C VAL A 314 14.30 14.25 -18.11
N ARG A 315 15.06 15.21 -18.68
CA ARG A 315 15.94 16.10 -17.90
C ARG A 315 15.17 16.96 -16.94
N VAL A 316 13.94 17.39 -17.29
CA VAL A 316 13.05 18.16 -16.39
C VAL A 316 12.54 17.27 -15.25
N ARG A 317 12.15 16.01 -15.53
CA ARG A 317 11.75 15.06 -14.48
C ARG A 317 12.92 14.75 -13.54
N GLN A 318 14.12 14.54 -14.08
CA GLN A 318 15.35 14.34 -13.30
C GLN A 318 15.69 15.59 -12.47
N ALA A 319 15.56 16.78 -13.04
CA ALA A 319 15.78 18.04 -12.33
C ALA A 319 14.81 18.19 -11.16
N LEU A 320 13.52 17.95 -11.39
CA LEU A 320 12.51 18.01 -10.35
C LEU A 320 12.81 17.00 -9.25
N SER A 321 13.15 15.76 -9.61
CA SER A 321 13.54 14.72 -8.65
C SER A 321 14.76 15.13 -7.82
N LEU A 322 15.81 15.70 -8.44
CA LEU A 322 17.01 16.17 -7.73
C LEU A 322 16.76 17.37 -6.82
N ALA A 323 15.75 18.20 -7.12
CA ALA A 323 15.46 19.39 -6.34
C ALA A 323 14.62 19.11 -5.09
N ILE A 324 13.95 17.96 -5.01
CA ILE A 324 13.10 17.60 -3.87
C ILE A 324 13.96 17.29 -2.63
N ASP A 325 13.70 17.97 -1.52
CA ASP A 325 14.25 17.61 -0.20
C ASP A 325 13.44 16.47 0.42
N ARG A 326 13.83 15.24 0.08
CA ARG A 326 13.15 14.02 0.57
C ARG A 326 13.37 13.79 2.07
N LYS A 327 14.49 14.23 2.64
CA LYS A 327 14.73 14.08 4.08
C LYS A 327 13.77 14.95 4.88
N ALA A 328 13.63 16.22 4.51
CA ALA A 328 12.65 17.10 5.12
C ALA A 328 11.21 16.61 4.87
N TYR A 329 10.91 16.10 3.67
CA TYR A 329 9.61 15.53 3.34
C TYR A 329 9.27 14.33 4.24
N ILE A 330 10.17 13.35 4.36
CA ILE A 330 9.99 12.15 5.20
C ILE A 330 9.84 12.56 6.67
N GLN A 331 10.62 13.52 7.14
CA GLN A 331 10.51 14.01 8.53
C GLN A 331 9.15 14.65 8.79
N ASN A 332 8.63 15.43 7.85
CA ASN A 332 7.39 16.18 8.05
C ASN A 332 6.12 15.33 7.86
N VAL A 333 6.19 14.29 7.02
CA VAL A 333 5.01 13.47 6.69
C VAL A 333 4.99 12.15 7.45
N TYR A 334 6.16 11.55 7.62
CA TYR A 334 6.31 10.20 8.20
C TYR A 334 7.07 10.20 9.52
N HIS A 335 7.34 11.38 10.11
CA HIS A 335 8.06 11.53 11.39
C HIS A 335 9.44 10.82 11.40
N GLY A 336 10.02 10.62 10.21
CA GLY A 336 11.27 9.89 10.01
C GLY A 336 11.08 8.39 9.74
N ASP A 337 9.85 7.86 9.80
CA ASP A 337 9.53 6.43 9.69
C ASP A 337 9.30 5.99 8.23
N ALA A 338 10.15 6.45 7.31
CA ALA A 338 10.20 6.01 5.93
C ALA A 338 11.64 6.03 5.41
N GLN A 339 11.92 5.27 4.36
CA GLN A 339 13.25 5.23 3.75
C GLN A 339 13.33 6.16 2.54
N LEU A 340 14.55 6.64 2.24
CA LEU A 340 14.82 7.33 0.98
C LEU A 340 14.63 6.35 -0.18
N PRO A 341 13.84 6.70 -1.21
CA PRO A 341 13.47 5.76 -2.26
C PRO A 341 14.59 5.63 -3.29
N ARG A 342 15.29 4.50 -3.32
CA ARG A 342 16.31 4.19 -4.32
C ARG A 342 15.74 3.52 -5.57
N THR A 343 14.51 3.01 -5.47
CA THR A 343 13.72 2.45 -6.58
C THR A 343 12.30 2.99 -6.52
N LEU A 344 11.53 2.85 -7.60
CA LEU A 344 10.12 3.23 -7.59
C LEU A 344 9.28 2.27 -6.73
N ALA A 345 9.56 0.96 -6.81
CA ALA A 345 8.93 -0.03 -5.94
C ALA A 345 9.61 -0.08 -4.57
N ASN A 346 8.81 -0.25 -3.51
CA ASN A 346 9.27 -0.34 -2.13
C ASN A 346 10.04 -1.67 -1.88
N PRO A 347 11.10 -1.70 -1.07
CA PRO A 347 11.81 -2.94 -0.70
C PRO A 347 10.92 -4.04 -0.11
N GLY A 348 9.82 -3.70 0.56
CA GLY A 348 8.87 -4.69 1.06
C GLY A 348 8.22 -5.55 -0.02
N THR A 349 8.29 -5.14 -1.30
CA THR A 349 7.78 -5.93 -2.44
C THR A 349 8.68 -7.12 -2.84
N TRP A 350 9.80 -7.35 -2.18
CA TRP A 350 10.72 -8.43 -2.55
C TRP A 350 10.26 -9.79 -1.99
N GLY A 351 9.19 -10.34 -2.52
CA GLY A 351 8.66 -11.67 -2.13
C GLY A 351 9.52 -12.85 -2.62
N TYR A 352 10.36 -12.61 -3.63
CA TYR A 352 11.31 -13.59 -4.18
C TYR A 352 12.61 -12.89 -4.62
N GLY A 353 13.66 -13.63 -4.94
CA GLY A 353 14.91 -13.09 -5.48
C GLY A 353 15.52 -11.95 -4.65
N ARG A 354 15.32 -11.96 -3.34
CA ARG A 354 15.68 -10.88 -2.41
C ARG A 354 17.12 -10.44 -2.54
N ASP A 355 18.04 -11.37 -2.67
CA ASP A 355 19.48 -11.06 -2.80
C ASP A 355 19.76 -10.21 -4.05
N VAL A 356 19.04 -10.47 -5.15
CA VAL A 356 19.17 -9.71 -6.40
C VAL A 356 18.63 -8.29 -6.23
N PHE A 357 17.44 -8.16 -5.64
CA PHE A 357 16.82 -6.84 -5.41
C PHE A 357 17.60 -6.05 -4.35
N GLN A 358 18.09 -6.70 -3.28
CA GLN A 358 18.92 -6.06 -2.27
C GLN A 358 20.22 -5.54 -2.88
N ALA A 359 20.92 -6.36 -3.67
CA ALA A 359 22.15 -5.94 -4.34
C ALA A 359 21.90 -4.76 -5.30
N ASN A 360 20.78 -4.76 -6.04
CA ASN A 360 20.41 -3.64 -6.91
C ASN A 360 20.08 -2.37 -6.10
N TRP A 361 19.41 -2.50 -4.96
CA TRP A 361 19.12 -1.39 -4.06
C TRP A 361 20.41 -0.80 -3.46
N ASP A 362 21.32 -1.64 -2.97
CA ASP A 362 22.57 -1.21 -2.33
C ASP A 362 23.56 -0.57 -3.30
N ALA A 363 23.52 -0.98 -4.57
CA ALA A 363 24.31 -0.36 -5.63
C ALA A 363 23.90 1.09 -5.95
N ARG A 364 22.75 1.56 -5.46
CA ARG A 364 22.25 2.90 -5.69
C ARG A 364 22.52 3.81 -4.49
N PRO A 365 23.07 5.01 -4.73
CA PRO A 365 23.20 6.00 -3.65
C PRO A 365 21.81 6.49 -3.23
N ASP A 366 21.74 6.97 -1.99
CA ASP A 366 20.56 7.70 -1.52
C ASP A 366 20.32 8.92 -2.43
N PRO A 367 19.05 9.20 -2.76
CA PRO A 367 18.70 10.39 -3.53
C PRO A 367 18.92 11.63 -2.66
N THR A 368 20.02 12.34 -2.92
CA THR A 368 20.36 13.59 -2.24
C THR A 368 19.86 14.78 -3.05
N GLN A 369 19.42 15.83 -2.34
CA GLN A 369 19.02 17.07 -2.99
C GLN A 369 20.26 17.75 -3.62
N ASP A 370 20.12 18.16 -4.90
CA ASP A 370 21.13 18.95 -5.63
C ASP A 370 20.43 19.98 -6.53
N VAL A 371 20.09 21.12 -5.93
CA VAL A 371 19.41 22.22 -6.64
C VAL A 371 20.29 22.83 -7.72
N ALA A 372 21.62 22.86 -7.55
CA ALA A 372 22.53 23.44 -8.54
C ALA A 372 22.57 22.60 -9.83
N LYS A 373 22.74 21.28 -9.69
CA LYS A 373 22.68 20.34 -10.82
C LYS A 373 21.29 20.35 -11.47
N ALA A 374 20.22 20.40 -10.66
CA ALA A 374 18.85 20.45 -11.16
C ALA A 374 18.58 21.70 -12.01
N LYS A 375 19.05 22.88 -11.60
CA LYS A 375 18.99 24.12 -12.41
C LYS A 375 19.71 23.95 -13.75
N GLY A 376 20.89 23.33 -13.76
CA GLY A 376 21.62 23.03 -14.98
C GLY A 376 20.83 22.16 -15.95
N LEU A 377 20.12 21.13 -15.46
CA LEU A 377 19.27 20.27 -16.28
C LEU A 377 18.07 21.03 -16.88
N VAL A 378 17.42 21.91 -16.09
CA VAL A 378 16.31 22.76 -16.57
C VAL A 378 16.78 23.69 -17.68
N GLN A 379 17.96 24.31 -17.54
CA GLN A 379 18.56 25.15 -18.57
C GLN A 379 18.90 24.37 -19.86
N GLN A 380 19.53 23.20 -19.72
CA GLN A 380 19.84 22.31 -20.85
C GLN A 380 18.58 21.82 -21.58
N ALA A 381 17.48 21.65 -20.88
CA ALA A 381 16.18 21.28 -21.44
C ALA A 381 15.43 22.48 -22.07
N GLY A 382 15.92 23.72 -21.91
CA GLY A 382 15.21 24.92 -22.33
C GLY A 382 13.84 25.09 -21.61
N ALA A 383 13.78 24.65 -20.36
CA ALA A 383 12.53 24.59 -19.60
C ALA A 383 12.37 25.71 -18.56
N ALA A 384 13.34 26.62 -18.45
CA ALA A 384 13.23 27.76 -17.52
C ALA A 384 11.96 28.56 -17.77
N GLY A 385 11.22 28.88 -16.72
CA GLY A 385 9.95 29.59 -16.75
C GLY A 385 8.74 28.76 -17.22
N LYS A 386 8.93 27.51 -17.68
CA LYS A 386 7.78 26.64 -18.02
C LYS A 386 6.93 26.33 -16.80
N THR A 387 5.64 26.21 -17.05
CA THR A 387 4.65 25.89 -16.01
C THR A 387 4.42 24.38 -15.94
N ILE A 388 4.36 23.86 -14.70
CA ILE A 388 3.85 22.53 -14.34
C ILE A 388 2.59 22.73 -13.51
N THR A 389 1.51 22.03 -13.83
CA THR A 389 0.26 22.05 -13.07
C THR A 389 0.06 20.72 -12.38
N LEU A 390 -0.01 20.71 -11.03
CA LEU A 390 -0.29 19.52 -10.24
C LEU A 390 -1.75 19.47 -9.82
N GLY A 391 -2.38 18.31 -10.05
CA GLY A 391 -3.63 17.96 -9.39
C GLY A 391 -3.37 17.71 -7.90
N MET A 392 -4.19 18.28 -7.01
CA MET A 392 -4.01 18.08 -5.56
C MET A 392 -5.32 18.20 -4.80
N THR A 393 -5.31 17.76 -3.55
CA THR A 393 -6.34 18.06 -2.56
C THR A 393 -5.69 18.60 -1.29
N SER A 394 -6.30 19.61 -0.70
CA SER A 394 -5.85 20.17 0.59
C SER A 394 -6.46 19.43 1.79
N GLU A 395 -7.46 18.58 1.56
CA GLU A 395 -8.19 17.87 2.61
C GLU A 395 -7.43 16.62 3.12
N VAL A 396 -6.46 16.11 2.32
CA VAL A 396 -5.56 15.03 2.73
C VAL A 396 -4.18 15.62 2.94
N GLN A 397 -3.76 15.74 4.20
CA GLN A 397 -2.54 16.46 4.59
C GLN A 397 -1.29 15.91 3.91
N GLN A 398 -1.14 14.60 3.79
CA GLN A 398 -0.02 13.94 3.12
C GLN A 398 0.10 14.38 1.66
N LEU A 399 -0.99 14.31 0.89
CA LEU A 399 -1.02 14.69 -0.53
C LEU A 399 -0.76 16.18 -0.72
N ASN A 400 -1.31 17.01 0.17
CA ASN A 400 -1.05 18.45 0.19
C ASN A 400 0.43 18.74 0.44
N THR A 401 1.05 18.07 1.42
CA THR A 401 2.48 18.26 1.73
C THR A 401 3.36 17.81 0.57
N ALA A 402 3.04 16.68 -0.08
CA ALA A 402 3.75 16.21 -1.26
C ALA A 402 3.68 17.23 -2.41
N ALA A 403 2.49 17.75 -2.73
CA ALA A 403 2.32 18.76 -3.76
C ALA A 403 3.12 20.04 -3.46
N ASN A 404 3.15 20.50 -2.21
CA ASN A 404 3.92 21.68 -1.79
C ASN A 404 5.43 21.43 -1.84
N ALA A 405 5.92 20.24 -1.50
CA ALA A 405 7.33 19.87 -1.65
C ALA A 405 7.77 19.95 -3.12
N VAL A 406 6.95 19.44 -4.04
CA VAL A 406 7.20 19.54 -5.48
C VAL A 406 7.15 20.99 -5.98
N ARG A 407 6.21 21.80 -5.47
CA ARG A 407 6.18 23.25 -5.82
C ARG A 407 7.45 23.95 -5.41
N SER A 408 7.87 23.78 -4.15
CA SER A 408 9.10 24.40 -3.65
C SER A 408 10.33 23.96 -4.45
N ALA A 409 10.42 22.67 -4.79
CA ALA A 409 11.49 22.13 -5.62
C ALA A 409 11.47 22.72 -7.04
N GLY A 410 10.30 22.78 -7.68
CA GLY A 410 10.13 23.32 -9.03
C GLY A 410 10.50 24.80 -9.12
N GLU A 411 10.01 25.61 -8.18
CA GLU A 411 10.32 27.06 -8.12
C GLU A 411 11.81 27.29 -7.85
N ALA A 412 12.44 26.49 -6.99
CA ALA A 412 13.87 26.59 -6.70
C ALA A 412 14.74 26.34 -7.93
N ILE A 413 14.27 25.63 -8.94
CA ILE A 413 15.01 25.32 -10.19
C ILE A 413 14.56 26.16 -11.39
N GLY A 414 13.68 27.15 -11.16
CA GLY A 414 13.25 28.10 -12.19
C GLY A 414 12.03 27.64 -13.02
N LEU A 415 11.26 26.67 -12.52
CA LEU A 415 9.95 26.32 -13.07
C LEU A 415 8.84 27.13 -12.35
N THR A 416 7.67 27.21 -12.96
CA THR A 416 6.45 27.72 -12.32
C THR A 416 5.57 26.52 -11.98
N VAL A 417 5.16 26.38 -10.71
CA VAL A 417 4.27 25.27 -10.30
C VAL A 417 2.92 25.80 -9.87
N LYS A 418 1.86 25.35 -10.53
CA LYS A 418 0.46 25.69 -10.25
C LYS A 418 -0.28 24.48 -9.70
N PHE A 419 -1.37 24.72 -8.97
CA PHE A 419 -2.25 23.69 -8.47
C PHE A 419 -3.62 23.74 -9.13
N LYS A 420 -4.15 22.56 -9.46
CA LYS A 420 -5.56 22.31 -9.73
C LYS A 420 -6.11 21.55 -8.54
N ALA A 421 -6.69 22.29 -7.59
CA ALA A 421 -7.26 21.71 -6.38
C ALA A 421 -8.63 21.08 -6.67
N VAL A 422 -8.86 19.91 -6.06
CA VAL A 422 -10.15 19.21 -6.04
C VAL A 422 -10.45 18.77 -4.60
N SER A 423 -11.72 18.41 -4.29
CA SER A 423 -12.06 17.79 -3.02
C SER A 423 -11.43 16.39 -2.91
N ALA A 424 -11.25 15.88 -1.68
CA ALA A 424 -10.73 14.52 -1.45
C ALA A 424 -11.59 13.46 -2.17
N GLN A 425 -12.92 13.64 -2.17
CA GLN A 425 -13.84 12.75 -2.88
C GLN A 425 -13.60 12.74 -4.40
N ASN A 426 -13.26 13.89 -5.00
CA ASN A 426 -13.02 14.01 -6.44
C ASN A 426 -11.58 13.65 -6.83
N PHE A 427 -10.68 13.51 -5.87
CA PHE A 427 -9.28 13.18 -6.12
C PHE A 427 -9.13 11.80 -6.76
N ILE A 428 -9.98 10.84 -6.40
CA ILE A 428 -10.01 9.50 -7.00
C ILE A 428 -10.21 9.54 -8.53
N ASN A 429 -10.87 10.57 -9.05
CA ASN A 429 -11.10 10.72 -10.48
C ASN A 429 -9.79 10.91 -11.27
N PHE A 430 -8.68 11.34 -10.62
CA PHE A 430 -7.38 11.37 -11.29
C PHE A 430 -6.87 9.98 -11.66
N PHE A 431 -7.32 8.94 -10.99
CA PHE A 431 -6.98 7.55 -11.29
C PHE A 431 -7.91 6.93 -12.33
N THR A 432 -9.19 7.27 -12.30
CA THR A 432 -10.25 6.54 -13.02
C THR A 432 -10.80 7.27 -14.24
N ASP A 433 -10.72 8.61 -14.30
CA ASP A 433 -11.28 9.41 -15.40
C ASP A 433 -10.20 10.24 -16.13
N PRO A 434 -9.89 9.90 -17.39
CA PRO A 434 -8.96 10.70 -18.19
C PRO A 434 -9.34 12.18 -18.31
N LYS A 435 -10.65 12.52 -18.24
CA LYS A 435 -11.11 13.91 -18.30
C LYS A 435 -10.70 14.71 -17.06
N ALA A 436 -10.63 14.09 -15.90
CA ALA A 436 -10.17 14.75 -14.68
C ALA A 436 -8.71 15.19 -14.79
N ARG A 437 -7.87 14.44 -15.53
CA ARG A 437 -6.45 14.74 -15.74
C ARG A 437 -6.20 15.83 -16.81
N VAL A 438 -7.22 16.29 -17.53
CA VAL A 438 -7.03 17.38 -18.50
C VAL A 438 -6.54 18.63 -17.80
N GLY A 439 -5.41 19.17 -18.28
CA GLY A 439 -4.79 20.40 -17.75
C GLY A 439 -3.97 20.20 -16.48
N ILE A 440 -3.64 18.97 -16.10
CA ILE A 440 -2.61 18.68 -15.10
C ILE A 440 -1.46 17.90 -15.71
N ASP A 441 -0.25 18.10 -15.18
CA ASP A 441 0.97 17.42 -15.61
C ASP A 441 1.34 16.25 -14.69
N GLY A 442 0.77 16.22 -13.47
CA GLY A 442 0.95 15.17 -12.51
C GLY A 442 0.15 15.38 -11.23
N PHE A 443 0.21 14.42 -10.32
CA PHE A 443 -0.42 14.49 -9.01
C PHE A 443 0.28 13.57 -8.01
N PRO A 444 0.29 13.89 -6.70
CA PRO A 444 0.87 13.02 -5.66
C PRO A 444 0.00 11.78 -5.42
N THR A 445 0.63 10.68 -5.03
CA THR A 445 -0.06 9.45 -4.65
C THR A 445 0.76 8.60 -3.69
N VAL A 446 0.08 7.78 -2.89
CA VAL A 446 0.63 6.55 -2.33
C VAL A 446 0.05 5.39 -3.13
N ASN A 447 0.92 4.54 -3.65
CA ASN A 447 0.50 3.42 -4.48
C ASN A 447 1.29 2.15 -4.16
N TYR A 448 0.70 1.00 -4.45
CA TYR A 448 1.21 -0.30 -4.07
C TYR A 448 0.78 -1.38 -5.07
N PRO A 449 1.59 -2.45 -5.24
CA PRO A 449 1.14 -3.67 -5.92
C PRO A 449 0.27 -4.52 -4.99
N ASP A 450 -0.55 -5.39 -5.59
CA ASP A 450 -1.43 -6.27 -4.83
C ASP A 450 -0.65 -7.34 -4.04
N TYR A 451 0.50 -7.80 -4.56
CA TYR A 451 1.35 -8.79 -3.91
C TYR A 451 2.83 -8.38 -3.94
N ALA A 452 3.66 -9.09 -3.18
CA ALA A 452 5.08 -8.77 -2.99
C ALA A 452 5.91 -9.11 -4.24
N ASP A 453 5.76 -8.31 -5.30
CA ASP A 453 6.60 -8.32 -6.50
C ASP A 453 6.76 -6.90 -7.05
N PRO A 454 7.99 -6.38 -7.20
CA PRO A 454 8.21 -5.11 -7.89
C PRO A 454 7.62 -5.09 -9.30
N ALA A 455 7.60 -6.24 -9.98
CA ALA A 455 7.04 -6.36 -11.33
C ALA A 455 5.54 -6.08 -11.36
N ALA A 456 4.78 -6.46 -10.33
CA ALA A 456 3.37 -6.16 -10.24
C ALA A 456 3.12 -4.65 -10.25
N PHE A 457 3.94 -3.89 -9.50
CA PHE A 457 3.87 -2.43 -9.51
C PHE A 457 4.30 -1.83 -10.85
N TYR A 458 5.44 -2.26 -11.38
CA TYR A 458 5.93 -1.74 -12.66
C TYR A 458 4.96 -2.05 -13.81
N ASN A 459 4.31 -3.22 -13.80
CA ASN A 459 3.33 -3.59 -14.81
C ASN A 459 2.18 -2.57 -14.93
N THR A 460 1.66 -2.09 -13.82
CA THR A 460 0.56 -1.12 -13.84
C THR A 460 1.00 0.29 -14.27
N VAL A 461 2.26 0.67 -13.96
CA VAL A 461 2.76 2.05 -14.12
C VAL A 461 3.43 2.29 -15.46
N VAL A 462 4.19 1.30 -15.98
CA VAL A 462 5.09 1.54 -17.12
C VAL A 462 4.80 0.70 -18.36
N MET A 463 3.98 -0.35 -18.24
CA MET A 463 3.63 -1.12 -19.45
C MET A 463 2.63 -0.34 -20.31
N PRO A 464 2.68 -0.47 -21.65
CA PRO A 464 1.79 0.29 -22.54
C PRO A 464 0.30 0.07 -22.27
N ASP A 465 -0.08 -1.12 -21.79
CA ASP A 465 -1.43 -1.52 -21.37
C ASP A 465 -1.66 -1.41 -19.86
N GLY A 466 -0.71 -0.83 -19.11
CA GLY A 466 -0.79 -0.66 -17.68
C GLY A 466 -1.91 0.28 -17.25
N SER A 467 -2.72 -0.14 -16.29
CA SER A 467 -3.91 0.60 -15.83
C SER A 467 -3.61 1.99 -15.27
N GLN A 468 -2.37 2.22 -14.85
CA GLN A 468 -1.91 3.48 -14.27
C GLN A 468 -0.82 4.17 -15.12
N ASN A 469 -0.64 3.72 -16.35
CA ASN A 469 0.18 4.41 -17.35
C ASN A 469 -0.62 5.57 -17.97
N TYR A 470 -0.82 6.64 -17.22
CA TYR A 470 -1.74 7.73 -17.57
C TYR A 470 -1.25 8.66 -18.66
N ASP A 471 0.04 8.66 -18.95
CA ASP A 471 0.73 9.54 -19.88
C ASP A 471 1.16 8.82 -21.17
N ALA A 472 0.74 7.57 -21.33
CA ALA A 472 1.14 6.70 -22.43
C ALA A 472 2.69 6.58 -22.53
N TYR A 473 3.35 6.49 -21.37
CA TYR A 473 4.77 6.20 -21.32
C TYR A 473 5.06 4.90 -22.08
N ASP A 474 6.01 4.95 -22.99
CA ASP A 474 6.48 3.79 -23.75
C ASP A 474 8.00 3.84 -23.83
N ASP A 475 8.64 2.86 -23.21
CA ASP A 475 10.09 2.65 -23.31
C ASP A 475 10.35 1.19 -23.73
N PRO A 476 10.78 0.96 -24.98
CA PRO A 476 10.95 -0.40 -25.50
C PRO A 476 11.92 -1.26 -24.67
N GLN A 477 12.90 -0.67 -24.00
CA GLN A 477 13.83 -1.42 -23.14
C GLN A 477 13.14 -1.93 -21.87
N THR A 478 12.36 -1.07 -21.21
CA THR A 478 11.55 -1.44 -20.05
C THR A 478 10.53 -2.51 -20.44
N THR A 479 9.76 -2.28 -21.50
CA THR A 479 8.74 -3.22 -22.00
C THR A 479 9.36 -4.58 -22.35
N LYS A 480 10.52 -4.61 -23.00
CA LYS A 480 11.24 -5.86 -23.30
C LYS A 480 11.65 -6.61 -22.05
N ALA A 481 12.24 -5.92 -21.06
CA ALA A 481 12.69 -6.54 -19.80
C ALA A 481 11.50 -7.09 -18.99
N MET A 482 10.41 -6.34 -18.91
CA MET A 482 9.20 -6.74 -18.19
C MET A 482 8.52 -7.97 -18.85
N ASN A 483 8.40 -7.97 -20.19
CA ASN A 483 7.83 -9.13 -20.91
C ASN A 483 8.71 -10.38 -20.78
N ALA A 484 10.04 -10.22 -20.80
CA ALA A 484 10.97 -11.32 -20.56
C ALA A 484 10.83 -11.84 -19.12
N ALA A 485 10.74 -10.94 -18.13
CA ALA A 485 10.52 -11.31 -16.72
C ALA A 485 9.23 -12.12 -16.55
N ARG A 486 8.12 -11.64 -17.12
CA ARG A 486 6.81 -12.31 -17.07
C ARG A 486 6.84 -13.73 -17.65
N SER A 487 7.72 -13.97 -18.63
CA SER A 487 7.87 -15.25 -19.30
C SER A 487 9.00 -16.14 -18.72
N THR A 488 9.63 -15.75 -17.62
CA THR A 488 10.77 -16.45 -17.02
C THR A 488 10.33 -17.22 -15.77
N ALA A 489 10.49 -18.55 -15.80
CA ALA A 489 10.14 -19.44 -14.70
C ALA A 489 11.11 -19.30 -13.51
N ASP A 490 12.41 -19.23 -13.77
CA ASP A 490 13.45 -19.12 -12.73
C ASP A 490 13.33 -17.81 -11.95
N PRO A 491 13.08 -17.84 -10.62
CA PRO A 491 12.86 -16.63 -9.84
C PRO A 491 14.08 -15.70 -9.78
N ALA A 492 15.30 -16.24 -9.77
CA ALA A 492 16.50 -15.41 -9.68
C ALA A 492 16.77 -14.69 -11.01
N GLN A 493 16.56 -15.38 -12.13
CA GLN A 493 16.67 -14.76 -13.46
C GLN A 493 15.53 -13.74 -13.67
N ARG A 494 14.30 -14.06 -13.23
CA ARG A 494 13.18 -13.12 -13.26
C ARG A 494 13.48 -11.86 -12.47
N ALA A 495 14.02 -11.98 -11.24
CA ALA A 495 14.41 -10.85 -10.42
C ALA A 495 15.46 -9.95 -11.09
N LYS A 496 16.45 -10.53 -11.81
CA LYS A 496 17.44 -9.75 -12.57
C LYS A 496 16.80 -8.92 -13.67
N LEU A 497 15.83 -9.49 -14.39
CA LEU A 497 15.11 -8.78 -15.46
C LEU A 497 14.23 -7.66 -14.90
N VAL A 498 13.56 -7.89 -13.77
CA VAL A 498 12.77 -6.87 -13.08
C VAL A 498 13.67 -5.76 -12.53
N ALA A 499 14.84 -6.10 -11.96
CA ALA A 499 15.81 -5.11 -11.50
C ALA A 499 16.32 -4.24 -12.66
N GLN A 500 16.61 -4.83 -13.84
CA GLN A 500 16.98 -4.08 -15.06
C GLN A 500 15.86 -3.13 -15.51
N ALA A 501 14.61 -3.57 -15.48
CA ALA A 501 13.46 -2.69 -15.74
C ALA A 501 13.41 -1.54 -14.72
N GLY A 502 13.59 -1.84 -13.42
CA GLY A 502 13.65 -0.85 -12.35
C GLY A 502 14.78 0.17 -12.55
N ASP A 503 15.95 -0.25 -13.04
CA ASP A 503 17.06 0.65 -13.37
C ASP A 503 16.65 1.66 -14.46
N ARG A 504 15.98 1.17 -15.48
CA ARG A 504 15.51 2.01 -16.57
C ARG A 504 14.40 2.96 -16.13
N ILE A 505 13.46 2.48 -15.31
CA ILE A 505 12.39 3.29 -14.71
C ILE A 505 13.00 4.46 -13.92
N MET A 506 14.02 4.21 -13.09
CA MET A 506 14.69 5.26 -12.32
C MET A 506 15.50 6.24 -13.17
N GLN A 507 15.96 5.84 -14.36
CA GLN A 507 16.57 6.74 -15.32
C GLN A 507 15.54 7.63 -16.02
N GLN A 508 14.37 7.08 -16.35
CA GLN A 508 13.32 7.76 -17.12
C GLN A 508 12.33 8.53 -16.26
N LEU A 509 12.14 8.11 -15.00
CA LEU A 509 11.22 8.71 -14.03
C LEU A 509 9.80 8.93 -14.61
N PRO A 510 9.11 7.90 -15.09
CA PRO A 510 7.70 8.02 -15.48
C PRO A 510 6.84 8.44 -14.27
N TRP A 511 7.23 8.03 -13.08
CA TRP A 511 6.80 8.56 -11.78
C TRP A 511 8.04 8.99 -10.99
N ILE A 512 7.90 10.01 -10.13
CA ILE A 512 9.01 10.50 -9.28
C ILE A 512 8.78 9.98 -7.86
N PRO A 513 9.61 9.03 -7.36
CA PRO A 513 9.46 8.50 -6.02
C PRO A 513 9.81 9.56 -4.96
N MET A 514 8.99 9.64 -3.91
CA MET A 514 9.12 10.57 -2.79
C MET A 514 9.63 9.87 -1.53
N ALA A 515 9.05 8.73 -1.17
CA ALA A 515 9.41 7.92 -0.01
C ALA A 515 9.08 6.44 -0.21
N ALA A 516 9.89 5.55 0.35
CA ALA A 516 9.55 4.15 0.57
C ALA A 516 9.00 4.02 2.00
N ILE A 517 7.68 3.93 2.12
CA ILE A 517 6.99 4.02 3.40
C ILE A 517 6.94 2.68 4.13
N ASN A 518 6.81 2.71 5.45
CA ASN A 518 6.62 1.53 6.27
C ASN A 518 5.13 1.19 6.41
N THR A 519 4.81 -0.08 6.62
CA THR A 519 3.49 -0.46 7.11
C THR A 519 3.43 -0.16 8.60
N VAL A 520 2.37 0.51 9.02
CA VAL A 520 2.07 0.77 10.43
C VAL A 520 0.92 -0.12 10.85
N LEU A 521 1.11 -0.85 11.94
CA LEU A 521 0.08 -1.60 12.66
C LEU A 521 -0.08 -0.98 14.03
N ILE A 522 -1.30 -0.61 14.39
CA ILE A 522 -1.65 -0.18 15.74
C ILE A 522 -2.61 -1.19 16.34
N THR A 523 -2.29 -1.69 17.52
CA THR A 523 -3.18 -2.56 18.29
C THR A 523 -3.34 -2.05 19.72
N SER A 524 -4.48 -2.34 20.35
CA SER A 524 -4.59 -2.30 21.80
C SER A 524 -3.42 -3.09 22.43
N SER A 525 -2.86 -2.63 23.54
CA SER A 525 -1.78 -3.34 24.27
C SER A 525 -2.16 -4.75 24.72
N LYS A 526 -3.46 -5.09 24.71
CA LYS A 526 -3.99 -6.41 25.00
C LYS A 526 -3.94 -7.38 23.83
N LEU A 527 -3.68 -6.90 22.60
CA LEU A 527 -3.69 -7.67 21.36
C LEU A 527 -2.30 -7.75 20.75
N THR A 528 -2.03 -8.86 20.08
CA THR A 528 -0.79 -9.11 19.33
C THR A 528 -1.04 -10.15 18.24
N GLY A 529 -0.01 -10.49 17.45
CA GLY A 529 -0.04 -11.55 16.46
C GLY A 529 -0.37 -11.09 15.04
N ALA A 530 -1.13 -10.00 14.86
CA ALA A 530 -1.34 -9.45 13.53
C ALA A 530 0.00 -9.04 12.90
N PRO A 531 0.24 -9.31 11.59
CA PRO A 531 1.51 -9.00 10.97
C PRO A 531 1.71 -7.47 10.84
N ALA A 532 2.89 -6.99 11.16
CA ALA A 532 3.30 -5.62 10.87
C ALA A 532 3.85 -5.54 9.44
N SER A 533 3.07 -5.97 8.46
CA SER A 533 3.48 -6.07 7.06
C SER A 533 2.30 -5.77 6.15
N PHE A 534 2.56 -5.14 5.01
CA PHE A 534 1.53 -4.85 4.01
C PHE A 534 0.86 -6.10 3.42
N ALA A 535 1.49 -7.27 3.61
CA ALA A 535 0.92 -8.56 3.24
C ALA A 535 -0.47 -8.85 3.87
N TYR A 536 -0.90 -8.06 4.87
CA TYR A 536 -2.25 -8.14 5.45
C TYR A 536 -3.37 -7.96 4.40
N MET A 537 -3.09 -7.24 3.32
CA MET A 537 -4.08 -7.00 2.27
C MET A 537 -4.43 -8.24 1.44
N GLY A 538 -3.52 -9.19 1.32
CA GLY A 538 -3.73 -10.42 0.56
C GLY A 538 -3.59 -11.69 1.38
N GLY A 539 -3.07 -11.59 2.60
CA GLY A 539 -2.84 -12.70 3.50
C GLY A 539 -3.83 -12.79 4.67
N PRO A 540 -4.01 -13.97 5.25
CA PRO A 540 -4.95 -14.19 6.36
C PRO A 540 -4.39 -13.62 7.68
N TRP A 541 -4.42 -12.31 7.85
CA TRP A 541 -3.86 -11.61 9.00
C TRP A 541 -4.61 -11.86 10.31
N ALA A 542 -5.95 -11.96 10.26
CA ALA A 542 -6.79 -12.01 11.45
C ALA A 542 -6.73 -13.34 12.21
N ASN A 543 -6.33 -14.42 11.56
CA ASN A 543 -6.12 -15.71 12.26
C ASN A 543 -4.92 -15.65 13.20
N LEU A 544 -3.97 -14.77 12.95
CA LEU A 544 -2.78 -14.58 13.78
C LEU A 544 -3.07 -13.67 14.99
N LEU A 545 -4.07 -12.78 14.87
CA LEU A 545 -4.47 -11.85 15.91
C LEU A 545 -5.08 -12.59 17.12
N GLY A 546 -4.69 -12.17 18.31
CA GLY A 546 -5.25 -12.69 19.55
C GLY A 546 -4.74 -11.93 20.77
N SER A 547 -5.02 -12.44 21.95
CA SER A 547 -4.61 -11.83 23.23
C SER A 547 -3.11 -12.01 23.49
N THR A 548 -2.49 -11.00 24.15
CA THR A 548 -1.12 -11.09 24.69
C THR A 548 -1.03 -12.04 25.88
N GLY A 549 -2.14 -12.50 26.47
CA GLY A 549 -2.15 -13.31 27.69
C GLY A 549 -1.83 -12.52 28.97
N ALA A 550 -1.52 -11.26 28.88
CA ALA A 550 -1.29 -10.40 30.02
C ALA A 550 -2.62 -9.87 30.56
N GLY A 551 -3.20 -10.55 31.52
CA GLY A 551 -4.30 -10.08 32.37
C GLY A 551 -5.69 -10.21 31.76
N ASN A 552 -6.40 -11.23 32.21
CA ASN A 552 -7.87 -11.15 32.41
C ASN A 552 -8.16 -10.31 33.64
#